data_fdd4c2178add3e41a1e1b03f6bf0d26e
#
_entry.id   fdd4c2178add3e41a1e1b03f6bf0d26e
#
_cell.length_a   1.000
_cell.length_b   1.000
_cell.length_c   1.000
_cell.angle_alpha   90.00
_cell.angle_beta   90.00
_cell.angle_gamma   90.00
#
_symmetry.space_group_name_H-M   'P 1'
#
loop_
_entity.id
_entity.type
_entity.pdbx_description
1 polymer ?
#
loop_
_entity_poly.entity_id
_entity_poly.type
_entity_poly.pdbx_seq_one_letter_code
_entity_poly.pdbx_strand_id
1 'polypeptide(L)'
;YRFMLKELLLKNRSYRRFVQNVRITREELAELVGLTRYCASGRNAQALKYKVVADVDLCDKVFPNLAWAGYLKDWDGPEEGERPAAYLIQLLDTSIVENCLCDDGIQAQTILLGAVEKGYGGCIIKAFKNESLREVLQLPEHLKIMYVIALGKPKETVVLEEMKDGDYKYWRETDG
;
A
#
# COMPACT_ATOMS: atom_id res chain seq x y z
N TYR A 1 10.00 0.53 23.51
CA TYR A 1 9.47 1.89 23.24
C TYR A 1 8.18 1.74 22.45
N ARG A 2 7.05 2.14 23.06
CA ARG A 2 5.74 2.16 22.40
C ARG A 2 5.58 3.54 21.76
N PHE A 3 5.47 3.59 20.43
CA PHE A 3 5.20 4.84 19.73
C PHE A 3 3.84 5.41 20.15
N MET A 4 3.80 6.72 20.33
CA MET A 4 2.52 7.44 20.43
C MET A 4 1.87 7.51 19.05
N LEU A 5 0.55 7.54 18.98
CA LEU A 5 -0.19 7.58 17.70
C LEU A 5 0.30 8.71 16.78
N LYS A 6 0.57 9.88 17.32
CA LYS A 6 1.11 11.02 16.54
C LYS A 6 2.46 10.68 15.89
N GLU A 7 3.33 9.97 16.59
CA GLU A 7 4.64 9.56 16.07
C GLU A 7 4.50 8.55 14.92
N LEU A 8 3.58 7.61 15.05
CA LEU A 8 3.25 6.66 13.98
C LEU A 8 2.72 7.38 12.74
N LEU A 9 1.81 8.33 12.93
CA LEU A 9 1.24 9.12 11.85
C LEU A 9 2.30 9.98 11.14
N LEU A 10 3.25 10.56 11.87
CA LEU A 10 4.35 11.34 11.28
C LEU A 10 5.31 10.47 10.48
N LYS A 11 5.56 9.24 10.91
CA LYS A 11 6.41 8.27 10.20
C LYS A 11 5.70 7.58 9.04
N ASN A 12 4.39 7.50 9.08
CA ASN A 12 3.62 6.91 8.00
C ASN A 12 3.47 7.90 6.84
N ARG A 13 4.35 7.79 5.86
CA ARG A 13 4.34 8.60 4.63
C ARG A 13 4.14 7.70 3.41
N SER A 14 3.78 8.29 2.28
CA SER A 14 3.70 7.57 1.02
C SER A 14 5.09 7.31 0.46
N TYR A 15 5.69 6.20 0.89
CA TYR A 15 7.00 5.78 0.40
C TYR A 15 6.86 5.07 -0.95
N ARG A 16 7.74 5.41 -1.88
CA ARG A 16 7.74 4.89 -3.25
C ARG A 16 9.08 4.31 -3.70
N ARG A 17 10.11 4.37 -2.84
CA ARG A 17 11.41 3.74 -3.02
C ARG A 17 11.76 2.95 -1.77
N PHE A 18 12.19 1.72 -1.96
CA PHE A 18 12.40 0.74 -0.90
C PHE A 18 13.77 0.08 -1.01
N VAL A 19 14.25 -0.51 0.06
CA VAL A 19 15.37 -1.43 0.06
C VAL A 19 14.82 -2.81 -0.32
N GLN A 20 14.76 -3.09 -1.63
CA GLN A 20 14.02 -4.22 -2.20
C GLN A 20 14.47 -5.59 -1.66
N ASN A 21 15.74 -5.75 -1.33
CA ASN A 21 16.29 -7.00 -0.81
C ASN A 21 15.96 -7.26 0.68
N VAL A 22 15.42 -6.28 1.39
CA VAL A 22 14.86 -6.49 2.72
C VAL A 22 13.45 -7.05 2.55
N ARG A 23 13.32 -8.36 2.69
CA ARG A 23 12.04 -9.06 2.45
C ARG A 23 11.12 -8.94 3.65
N ILE A 24 9.83 -8.95 3.37
CA ILE A 24 8.76 -9.05 4.37
C ILE A 24 8.18 -10.46 4.27
N THR A 25 8.09 -11.15 5.40
CA THR A 25 7.56 -12.51 5.42
C THR A 25 6.05 -12.55 5.24
N ARG A 26 5.52 -13.70 4.80
CA ARG A 26 4.07 -13.91 4.71
C ARG A 26 3.40 -13.79 6.08
N GLU A 27 4.09 -14.23 7.13
CA GLU A 27 3.63 -14.14 8.52
C GLU A 27 3.48 -12.67 8.96
N GLU A 28 4.48 -11.83 8.71
CA GLU A 28 4.41 -10.39 8.99
C GLU A 28 3.26 -9.72 8.22
N LEU A 29 3.07 -10.07 6.94
CA LEU A 29 1.97 -9.55 6.13
C LEU A 29 0.61 -10.03 6.65
N ALA A 30 0.51 -11.28 7.08
CA ALA A 30 -0.70 -11.81 7.70
C ALA A 30 -1.03 -11.11 9.03
N GLU A 31 -0.02 -10.78 9.84
CA GLU A 31 -0.20 -9.98 11.05
C GLU A 31 -0.75 -8.59 10.74
N LEU A 32 -0.23 -7.93 9.69
CA LEU A 32 -0.74 -6.63 9.26
C LEU A 32 -2.20 -6.70 8.81
N VAL A 33 -2.55 -7.70 8.02
CA VAL A 33 -3.95 -7.96 7.63
C VAL A 33 -4.80 -8.26 8.86
N GLY A 34 -4.25 -9.01 9.82
CA GLY A 34 -4.93 -9.34 11.08
C GLY A 34 -5.39 -8.13 11.88
N LEU A 35 -4.69 -6.99 11.77
CA LEU A 35 -5.07 -5.73 12.43
C LEU A 35 -6.43 -5.21 11.93
N THR A 36 -6.80 -5.51 10.70
CA THR A 36 -8.08 -5.05 10.12
C THR A 36 -9.31 -5.62 10.83
N ARG A 37 -9.16 -6.72 11.56
CA ARG A 37 -10.24 -7.32 12.37
C ARG A 37 -10.71 -6.39 13.51
N TYR A 38 -9.87 -5.43 13.89
CA TYR A 38 -10.16 -4.47 14.96
C TYR A 38 -10.68 -3.14 14.41
N CYS A 39 -10.78 -3.00 13.10
CA CYS A 39 -11.32 -1.82 12.45
C CYS A 39 -12.84 -1.82 12.48
N ALA A 40 -13.42 -0.62 12.53
CA ALA A 40 -14.85 -0.46 12.28
C ALA A 40 -15.18 -0.84 10.82
N SER A 41 -16.37 -1.40 10.62
CA SER A 41 -16.88 -1.74 9.30
C SER A 41 -18.31 -1.25 9.14
N GLY A 42 -18.60 -0.58 8.03
CA GLY A 42 -19.95 -0.13 7.71
C GLY A 42 -20.94 -1.29 7.71
N ARG A 43 -22.04 -1.15 8.45
CA ARG A 43 -23.05 -2.21 8.64
C ARG A 43 -22.47 -3.52 9.20
N ASN A 44 -21.25 -3.49 9.71
CA ASN A 44 -20.50 -4.68 10.12
C ASN A 44 -20.37 -5.75 9.02
N ALA A 45 -20.36 -5.33 7.77
CA ALA A 45 -20.37 -6.22 6.61
C ALA A 45 -19.06 -7.01 6.43
N GLN A 46 -17.92 -6.41 6.80
CA GLN A 46 -16.60 -7.06 6.80
C GLN A 46 -16.26 -7.74 5.46
N ALA A 47 -16.51 -7.01 4.37
CA ALA A 47 -16.44 -7.55 3.00
C ALA A 47 -15.05 -7.43 2.35
N LEU A 48 -14.07 -6.84 3.02
CA LEU A 48 -12.72 -6.69 2.47
C LEU A 48 -11.88 -7.93 2.75
N LYS A 49 -11.13 -8.33 1.73
CA LYS A 49 -10.19 -9.45 1.74
C LYS A 49 -8.85 -8.97 1.19
N TYR A 50 -7.82 -9.77 1.40
CA TYR A 50 -6.46 -9.42 0.96
C TYR A 50 -5.79 -10.59 0.24
N LYS A 51 -5.23 -10.30 -0.93
CA LYS A 51 -4.26 -11.19 -1.56
C LYS A 51 -2.87 -10.78 -1.10
N VAL A 52 -2.17 -11.69 -0.46
CA VAL A 52 -0.79 -11.48 0.01
C VAL A 52 0.17 -11.83 -1.12
N VAL A 53 1.02 -10.87 -1.50
CA VAL A 53 2.04 -11.02 -2.53
C VAL A 53 3.40 -10.78 -1.90
N ALA A 54 4.10 -11.86 -1.53
CA ALA A 54 5.42 -11.83 -0.89
C ALA A 54 6.50 -12.54 -1.72
N ASP A 55 6.07 -13.40 -2.64
CA ASP A 55 6.96 -14.12 -3.54
C ASP A 55 7.57 -13.16 -4.57
N VAL A 56 8.88 -13.30 -4.83
CA VAL A 56 9.64 -12.40 -5.72
C VAL A 56 9.08 -12.44 -7.13
N ASP A 57 8.84 -13.65 -7.68
CA ASP A 57 8.36 -13.80 -9.05
C ASP A 57 6.96 -13.19 -9.22
N LEU A 58 6.11 -13.32 -8.20
CA LEU A 58 4.79 -12.71 -8.23
C LEU A 58 4.86 -11.19 -8.07
N CYS A 59 5.75 -10.68 -7.21
CA CYS A 59 6.01 -9.23 -7.10
C CYS A 59 6.44 -8.64 -8.44
N ASP A 60 7.32 -9.32 -9.17
CA ASP A 60 7.82 -8.89 -10.49
C ASP A 60 6.70 -8.87 -11.55
N LYS A 61 5.72 -9.75 -11.44
CA LYS A 61 4.53 -9.75 -12.31
C LYS A 61 3.50 -8.69 -11.94
N VAL A 62 3.40 -8.32 -10.67
CA VAL A 62 2.50 -7.26 -10.19
C VAL A 62 3.03 -5.88 -10.57
N PHE A 63 4.32 -5.64 -10.39
CA PHE A 63 4.94 -4.31 -10.56
C PHE A 63 4.61 -3.60 -11.89
N PRO A 64 4.67 -4.23 -13.08
CA PRO A 64 4.40 -3.56 -14.35
C PRO A 64 2.95 -3.05 -14.51
N ASN A 65 2.05 -3.50 -13.66
CA ASN A 65 0.64 -3.11 -13.68
C ASN A 65 0.34 -1.86 -12.85
N LEU A 66 1.35 -1.31 -12.16
CA LEU A 66 1.19 -0.20 -11.23
C LEU A 66 1.68 1.11 -11.84
N ALA A 67 0.98 2.21 -11.53
CA ALA A 67 1.42 3.57 -11.85
C ALA A 67 1.82 4.32 -10.59
N TRP A 68 2.87 5.15 -10.70
CA TRP A 68 3.51 5.79 -9.57
C TRP A 68 3.45 7.31 -9.66
N ALA A 69 3.34 7.97 -8.50
CA ALA A 69 3.64 9.39 -8.29
C ALA A 69 3.24 10.36 -9.42
N GLY A 70 1.95 10.57 -9.63
CA GLY A 70 1.42 11.34 -10.75
C GLY A 70 1.93 12.79 -10.91
N TYR A 71 2.50 13.38 -9.85
CA TYR A 71 3.13 14.71 -9.92
C TYR A 71 4.62 14.67 -10.30
N LEU A 72 5.26 13.52 -10.25
CA LEU A 72 6.65 13.32 -10.68
C LEU A 72 6.66 12.85 -12.14
N LYS A 73 6.49 13.77 -13.08
CA LYS A 73 6.25 13.46 -14.51
C LYS A 73 7.41 12.78 -15.21
N ASP A 74 8.64 13.01 -14.72
CA ASP A 74 9.86 12.45 -15.28
C ASP A 74 10.35 11.21 -14.51
N TRP A 75 9.47 10.59 -13.72
CA TRP A 75 9.79 9.43 -12.93
C TRP A 75 8.75 8.32 -13.12
N ASP A 76 9.14 7.23 -13.72
CA ASP A 76 8.25 6.10 -14.08
C ASP A 76 8.01 5.12 -12.92
N GLY A 77 8.58 5.38 -11.77
CA GLY A 77 8.50 4.49 -10.61
C GLY A 77 9.88 4.00 -10.17
N PRO A 78 9.93 3.20 -9.09
CA PRO A 78 11.21 2.72 -8.56
C PRO A 78 11.91 1.77 -9.52
N GLU A 79 13.23 1.94 -9.63
CA GLU A 79 14.11 1.04 -10.39
C GLU A 79 14.25 -0.31 -9.68
N GLU A 80 14.81 -1.29 -10.37
CA GLU A 80 15.18 -2.56 -9.76
C GLU A 80 16.17 -2.32 -8.61
N GLY A 81 15.97 -3.00 -7.49
CA GLY A 81 16.67 -2.74 -6.23
C GLY A 81 15.96 -1.74 -5.31
N GLU A 82 15.01 -0.97 -5.84
CA GLU A 82 14.21 0.01 -5.08
C GLU A 82 12.71 -0.27 -5.10
N ARG A 83 12.29 -1.35 -5.74
CA ARG A 83 10.89 -1.75 -5.83
C ARG A 83 10.37 -2.25 -4.48
N PRO A 84 9.04 -2.26 -4.27
CA PRO A 84 8.46 -2.84 -3.06
C PRO A 84 8.89 -4.29 -2.83
N ALA A 85 9.08 -4.65 -1.57
CA ALA A 85 9.40 -6.01 -1.17
C ALA A 85 8.16 -6.93 -1.21
N ALA A 86 6.97 -6.35 -1.04
CA ALA A 86 5.71 -7.09 -1.01
C ALA A 86 4.53 -6.19 -1.34
N TYR A 87 3.39 -6.81 -1.62
CA TYR A 87 2.12 -6.12 -1.81
C TYR A 87 1.00 -6.80 -1.03
N LEU A 88 0.09 -5.99 -0.53
CA LEU A 88 -1.24 -6.43 -0.09
C LEU A 88 -2.26 -5.87 -1.07
N ILE A 89 -2.95 -6.75 -1.78
CA ILE A 89 -4.00 -6.37 -2.71
C ILE A 89 -5.32 -6.40 -1.97
N GLN A 90 -5.91 -5.22 -1.73
CA GLN A 90 -7.20 -5.11 -1.06
C GLN A 90 -8.32 -5.42 -2.04
N LEU A 91 -9.17 -6.35 -1.67
CA LEU A 91 -10.25 -6.87 -2.49
C LEU A 91 -11.59 -6.67 -1.79
N LEU A 92 -12.59 -6.20 -2.54
CA LEU A 92 -13.98 -6.18 -2.10
C LEU A 92 -14.68 -7.44 -2.59
N ASP A 93 -15.24 -8.20 -1.66
CA ASP A 93 -16.12 -9.31 -2.00
C ASP A 93 -17.52 -8.78 -2.33
N THR A 94 -17.81 -8.66 -3.63
CA THR A 94 -19.07 -8.11 -4.14
C THR A 94 -20.25 -9.04 -3.94
N SER A 95 -20.02 -10.30 -3.55
CA SER A 95 -21.10 -11.23 -3.13
C SER A 95 -21.65 -10.88 -1.75
N ILE A 96 -20.92 -10.11 -0.94
CA ILE A 96 -21.34 -9.65 0.38
C ILE A 96 -22.00 -8.26 0.29
N VAL A 97 -21.30 -7.29 -0.29
CA VAL A 97 -21.80 -5.93 -0.54
C VAL A 97 -21.22 -5.36 -1.84
N GLU A 98 -21.95 -4.47 -2.48
CA GLU A 98 -21.48 -3.77 -3.67
C GLU A 98 -20.57 -2.58 -3.34
N ASN A 99 -20.70 -2.02 -2.13
CA ASN A 99 -19.97 -0.85 -1.68
C ASN A 99 -19.53 -1.02 -0.23
N CYS A 100 -18.23 -0.90 0.01
CA CYS A 100 -17.64 -1.02 1.34
C CYS A 100 -17.69 0.28 2.16
N LEU A 101 -18.31 1.35 1.64
CA LEU A 101 -18.33 2.68 2.25
C LEU A 101 -16.90 3.23 2.45
N CYS A 102 -16.46 3.45 3.69
CA CYS A 102 -15.12 3.93 4.00
C CYS A 102 -14.17 2.86 4.54
N ASP A 103 -14.60 1.60 4.60
CA ASP A 103 -13.82 0.50 5.18
C ASP A 103 -12.46 0.34 4.51
N ASP A 104 -12.38 0.55 3.20
CA ASP A 104 -11.17 0.45 2.40
C ASP A 104 -10.06 1.38 2.91
N GLY A 105 -10.37 2.66 3.13
CA GLY A 105 -9.43 3.64 3.65
C GLY A 105 -9.07 3.39 5.12
N ILE A 106 -10.05 3.02 5.95
CA ILE A 106 -9.83 2.70 7.36
C ILE A 106 -8.83 1.55 7.49
N GLN A 107 -9.03 0.48 6.77
CA GLN A 107 -8.17 -0.70 6.83
C GLN A 107 -6.80 -0.44 6.22
N ALA A 108 -6.71 0.27 5.09
CA ALA A 108 -5.44 0.62 4.47
C ALA A 108 -4.56 1.47 5.40
N GLN A 109 -5.13 2.48 6.05
CA GLN A 109 -4.41 3.29 7.03
C GLN A 109 -3.93 2.45 8.23
N THR A 110 -4.77 1.56 8.72
CA THR A 110 -4.44 0.66 9.84
C THR A 110 -3.26 -0.26 9.49
N ILE A 111 -3.26 -0.86 8.31
CA ILE A 111 -2.17 -1.70 7.81
C ILE A 111 -0.87 -0.90 7.74
N LEU A 112 -0.91 0.31 7.19
CA LEU A 112 0.29 1.15 7.05
C LEU A 112 0.85 1.62 8.39
N LEU A 113 0.01 1.93 9.37
CA LEU A 113 0.46 2.23 10.73
C LEU A 113 1.12 1.00 11.38
N GLY A 114 0.55 -0.18 11.20
CA GLY A 114 1.16 -1.42 11.65
C GLY A 114 2.49 -1.71 10.97
N ALA A 115 2.62 -1.39 9.67
CA ALA A 115 3.88 -1.51 8.95
C ALA A 115 4.96 -0.59 9.55
N VAL A 116 4.61 0.63 9.91
CA VAL A 116 5.53 1.57 10.59
C VAL A 116 6.03 1.01 11.92
N GLU A 117 5.16 0.40 12.73
CA GLU A 117 5.56 -0.25 13.99
C GLU A 117 6.59 -1.36 13.77
N LYS A 118 6.53 -2.06 12.64
CA LYS A 118 7.49 -3.11 12.25
C LYS A 118 8.76 -2.57 11.59
N GLY A 119 8.89 -1.26 11.41
CA GLY A 119 10.03 -0.64 10.72
C GLY A 119 9.92 -0.62 9.19
N TYR A 120 8.74 -0.91 8.66
CA TYR A 120 8.41 -0.82 7.24
C TYR A 120 7.66 0.48 6.91
N GLY A 121 7.37 0.67 5.67
CA GLY A 121 6.51 1.72 5.17
C GLY A 121 5.85 1.29 3.88
N GLY A 122 4.98 2.12 3.35
CA GLY A 122 4.29 1.75 2.13
C GLY A 122 3.60 2.91 1.45
N CYS A 123 2.82 2.55 0.43
CA CYS A 123 2.05 3.47 -0.37
C CYS A 123 0.76 2.81 -0.83
N ILE A 124 -0.34 3.54 -0.74
CA ILE A 124 -1.60 3.12 -1.34
C ILE A 124 -1.58 3.50 -2.82
N ILE A 125 -1.72 2.51 -3.69
CA ILE A 125 -1.76 2.69 -5.14
C ILE A 125 -3.17 2.39 -5.62
N LYS A 126 -3.81 3.38 -6.24
CA LYS A 126 -5.15 3.25 -6.83
C LYS A 126 -5.08 3.25 -8.36
N ALA A 127 -3.97 3.67 -8.95
CA ALA A 127 -3.73 3.65 -10.38
C ALA A 127 -3.02 2.35 -10.79
N PHE A 128 -3.75 1.42 -11.36
CA PHE A 128 -3.26 0.12 -11.83
C PHE A 128 -4.04 -0.35 -13.06
N LYS A 129 -3.42 -1.24 -13.82
CA LYS A 129 -4.05 -1.90 -14.97
C LYS A 129 -4.92 -3.05 -14.46
N ASN A 130 -6.21 -2.81 -14.29
CA ASN A 130 -7.14 -3.71 -13.61
C ASN A 130 -7.19 -5.10 -14.23
N GLU A 131 -7.44 -5.21 -15.55
CA GLU A 131 -7.62 -6.51 -16.20
C GLU A 131 -6.34 -7.35 -16.16
N SER A 132 -5.20 -6.75 -16.50
CA SER A 132 -3.91 -7.42 -16.48
C SER A 132 -3.51 -7.86 -15.06
N LEU A 133 -3.76 -7.04 -14.05
CA LEU A 133 -3.46 -7.37 -12.65
C LEU A 133 -4.36 -8.50 -12.16
N ARG A 134 -5.64 -8.49 -12.52
CA ARG A 134 -6.57 -9.59 -12.19
C ARG A 134 -6.11 -10.93 -12.75
N GLU A 135 -5.62 -10.95 -14.00
CA GLU A 135 -5.07 -12.16 -14.62
C GLU A 135 -3.83 -12.66 -13.89
N VAL A 136 -2.87 -11.77 -13.58
CA VAL A 136 -1.67 -12.09 -12.80
C VAL A 136 -2.03 -12.73 -11.46
N LEU A 137 -3.03 -12.17 -10.77
CA LEU A 137 -3.44 -12.62 -9.44
C LEU A 137 -4.45 -13.78 -9.48
N GLN A 138 -4.95 -14.16 -10.66
CA GLN A 138 -5.96 -15.19 -10.84
C GLN A 138 -7.19 -14.99 -9.94
N LEU A 139 -7.73 -13.76 -9.95
CA LEU A 139 -8.85 -13.40 -9.09
C LEU A 139 -10.19 -13.89 -9.64
N PRO A 140 -11.05 -14.47 -8.81
CA PRO A 140 -12.42 -14.77 -9.17
C PRO A 140 -13.22 -13.49 -9.40
N GLU A 141 -14.27 -13.57 -10.21
CA GLU A 141 -15.03 -12.42 -10.70
C GLU A 141 -15.66 -11.58 -9.57
N HIS A 142 -16.08 -12.20 -8.49
CA HIS A 142 -16.72 -11.53 -7.35
C HIS A 142 -15.74 -10.74 -6.45
N LEU A 143 -14.43 -10.82 -6.67
CA LEU A 143 -13.43 -10.05 -5.93
C LEU A 143 -12.95 -8.85 -6.76
N LYS A 144 -13.31 -7.65 -6.34
CA LYS A 144 -12.94 -6.39 -6.97
C LYS A 144 -11.68 -5.81 -6.32
N ILE A 145 -10.69 -5.44 -7.11
CA ILE A 145 -9.50 -4.75 -6.59
C ILE A 145 -9.87 -3.33 -6.18
N MET A 146 -9.60 -2.99 -4.91
CA MET A 146 -9.81 -1.64 -4.36
C MET A 146 -8.52 -0.84 -4.39
N TYR A 147 -7.48 -1.34 -3.71
CA TYR A 147 -6.16 -0.75 -3.62
C TYR A 147 -5.07 -1.80 -3.77
N VAL A 148 -3.91 -1.37 -4.25
CA VAL A 148 -2.66 -2.08 -4.09
C VAL A 148 -1.85 -1.37 -3.03
N ILE A 149 -1.54 -2.04 -1.93
CA ILE A 149 -0.70 -1.50 -0.86
C ILE A 149 0.70 -2.04 -1.07
N ALA A 150 1.60 -1.17 -1.55
CA ALA A 150 3.01 -1.48 -1.69
C ALA A 150 3.71 -1.35 -0.34
N LEU A 151 4.54 -2.33 0.01
CA LEU A 151 5.22 -2.41 1.31
C LEU A 151 6.69 -2.75 1.15
N GLY A 152 7.51 -2.19 2.03
CA GLY A 152 8.94 -2.47 2.09
C GLY A 152 9.63 -1.64 3.15
N LYS A 153 10.96 -1.85 3.29
CA LYS A 153 11.78 -0.95 4.09
C LYS A 153 12.01 0.33 3.29
N PRO A 154 11.62 1.51 3.80
CA PRO A 154 11.84 2.76 3.08
C PRO A 154 13.31 3.03 2.80
N LYS A 155 13.62 3.44 1.56
CA LYS A 155 14.95 3.89 1.14
C LYS A 155 15.04 5.41 1.06
N GLU A 156 13.91 6.08 0.86
CA GLU A 156 13.82 7.54 0.79
C GLU A 156 13.38 8.15 2.12
N THR A 157 13.69 9.43 2.32
CA THR A 157 13.18 10.24 3.41
C THR A 157 12.04 11.11 2.90
N VAL A 158 10.86 10.98 3.50
CA VAL A 158 9.69 11.79 3.16
C VAL A 158 9.43 12.79 4.27
N VAL A 159 9.43 14.08 3.92
CA VAL A 159 9.30 15.19 4.85
C VAL A 159 7.96 15.90 4.64
N LEU A 160 7.34 16.34 5.73
CA LEU A 160 6.19 17.25 5.67
C LEU A 160 6.68 18.68 5.60
N GLU A 161 6.25 19.39 4.57
CA GLU A 161 6.51 20.82 4.39
C GLU A 161 5.22 21.61 4.58
N GLU A 162 5.37 22.86 4.97
CA GLU A 162 4.24 23.79 4.98
C GLU A 162 3.83 24.12 3.55
N MET A 163 2.53 24.12 3.30
CA MET A 163 1.98 24.49 1.99
C MET A 163 2.23 25.97 1.72
N LYS A 164 2.82 26.27 0.56
CA LYS A 164 3.10 27.64 0.09
C LYS A 164 2.18 27.99 -1.06
N ASP A 165 1.60 29.16 -1.04
CA ASP A 165 0.77 29.71 -2.14
C ASP A 165 -0.37 28.80 -2.60
N GLY A 166 -0.89 27.95 -1.73
CA GLY A 166 -1.95 26.99 -2.04
C GLY A 166 -1.49 25.79 -2.89
N ASP A 167 -0.19 25.64 -3.15
CA ASP A 167 0.34 24.49 -3.88
C ASP A 167 0.48 23.29 -2.95
N TYR A 168 -0.34 22.27 -3.18
CA TYR A 168 -0.38 21.02 -2.43
C TYR A 168 0.38 19.87 -3.11
N LYS A 169 1.01 20.13 -4.29
CA LYS A 169 1.71 19.08 -5.03
C LYS A 169 3.01 18.71 -4.35
N TYR A 170 3.23 17.41 -4.20
CA TYR A 170 4.52 16.91 -3.71
C TYR A 170 5.58 17.00 -4.83
N TRP A 171 6.83 17.14 -4.41
CA TRP A 171 8.01 17.13 -5.30
C TRP A 171 9.07 16.21 -4.70
N ARG A 172 10.16 16.04 -5.41
CA ARG A 172 11.35 15.31 -4.95
C ARG A 172 12.58 16.20 -5.12
N GLU A 173 13.44 16.22 -4.11
CA GLU A 173 14.77 16.79 -4.23
C GLU A 173 15.64 15.91 -5.12
N THR A 174 16.66 16.52 -5.76
CA THR A 174 17.54 15.82 -6.70
C THR A 174 18.37 14.72 -6.07
N ASP A 175 18.58 14.77 -4.75
CA ASP A 175 19.44 13.86 -4.00
C ASP A 175 18.66 12.79 -3.20
N GLY A 176 17.33 12.72 -3.32
CA GLY A 176 16.50 11.94 -2.42
C GLY A 176 15.71 10.80 -3.00
#